data_baf89f5ed5022a2cbe515bec8f0eaeec
#
_entry.id   baf89f5ed5022a2cbe515bec8f0eaeec
#
_cell.length_a   1.000
_cell.length_b   1.000
_cell.length_c   1.000
_cell.angle_alpha   90.00
_cell.angle_beta   90.00
_cell.angle_gamma   90.00
#
_symmetry.space_group_name_H-M   'P 1'
#
loop_
_entity.id
_entity.type
_entity.pdbx_description
1 polymer ?
#
loop_
_entity_poly.entity_id
_entity_poly.type
_entity_poly.pdbx_seq_one_letter_code
_entity_poly.pdbx_strand_id
1 'polypeptide(L)'
;MRRVVFNQKGGVGKSSITCNLAAVSADKGLRTLVVDLDVQGNSSYYLGVDVHSKEMPSPSATVAHLLKQSSATWFSNVNPALSFVRETSFPNLDLLAASPLLDDIKGELESRYKIYKLREVLDELSEEYDRIFIDTPPHLNFYSKTALIAADSVLIPFDCDCFSRQALNQLLENTVDLKQDHNPKLEIEGIVINQFNAQAKLPGELIQELLEEGLPILNSYLSSSIKIKESHQRATPLIYMARNHKLSQQFVSLFEEIDSKRFVDLPVD
;
A
#
# COMPACT_ATOMS: atom_id res chain seq x y z
N MET A 1 5.23 -8.22 -8.47
CA MET A 1 3.85 -7.71 -8.40
C MET A 1 3.76 -6.51 -7.51
N ARG A 2 3.12 -5.42 -7.98
CA ARG A 2 3.01 -4.12 -7.29
C ARG A 2 1.56 -3.86 -6.92
N ARG A 3 1.26 -3.79 -5.62
CA ARG A 3 -0.08 -3.54 -5.07
C ARG A 3 -0.11 -2.21 -4.36
N VAL A 4 -0.97 -1.29 -4.77
CA VAL A 4 -1.21 -0.03 -4.05
C VAL A 4 -2.42 -0.16 -3.14
N VAL A 5 -2.30 0.30 -1.90
CA VAL A 5 -3.43 0.43 -0.96
C VAL A 5 -3.88 1.88 -0.96
N PHE A 6 -5.05 2.15 -1.54
CA PHE A 6 -5.51 3.51 -1.79
C PHE A 6 -6.93 3.76 -1.32
N ASN A 7 -7.12 4.85 -0.64
CA ASN A 7 -8.40 5.50 -0.38
C ASN A 7 -8.14 6.99 -0.10
N GLN A 8 -9.01 7.85 -0.62
CA GLN A 8 -8.91 9.31 -0.45
C GLN A 8 -9.19 9.75 0.99
N LYS A 9 -9.92 8.94 1.76
CA LYS A 9 -10.26 9.21 3.17
C LYS A 9 -9.06 8.89 4.08
N GLY A 10 -8.81 9.76 5.06
CA GLY A 10 -7.87 9.49 6.15
C GLY A 10 -8.45 8.49 7.18
N GLY A 11 -7.60 7.74 7.85
CA GLY A 11 -8.01 6.85 8.97
C GLY A 11 -8.66 5.52 8.60
N VAL A 12 -8.85 5.20 7.31
CA VAL A 12 -9.46 3.93 6.85
C VAL A 12 -8.52 2.71 6.97
N GLY A 13 -7.29 2.91 7.45
CA GLY A 13 -6.33 1.83 7.71
C GLY A 13 -5.38 1.49 6.57
N LYS A 14 -5.14 2.39 5.60
CA LYS A 14 -4.19 2.16 4.49
C LYS A 14 -2.85 1.60 4.96
N SER A 15 -2.11 2.34 5.77
CA SER A 15 -0.79 1.94 6.27
C SER A 15 -0.83 0.65 7.08
N SER A 16 -1.88 0.45 7.91
CA SER A 16 -2.06 -0.78 8.68
C SER A 16 -2.25 -2.00 7.78
N ILE A 17 -3.07 -1.86 6.72
CA ILE A 17 -3.32 -2.93 5.76
C ILE A 17 -2.08 -3.21 4.93
N THR A 18 -1.42 -2.15 4.43
CA THR A 18 -0.17 -2.27 3.67
C THR A 18 0.88 -3.07 4.45
N CYS A 19 1.20 -2.65 5.67
CA CYS A 19 2.26 -3.30 6.46
C CYS A 19 1.90 -4.72 6.91
N ASN A 20 0.63 -4.98 7.28
CA ASN A 20 0.25 -6.33 7.70
C ASN A 20 0.15 -7.31 6.53
N LEU A 21 -0.32 -6.89 5.34
CA LEU A 21 -0.29 -7.74 4.14
C LEU A 21 1.15 -7.99 3.67
N ALA A 22 2.01 -6.97 3.71
CA ALA A 22 3.43 -7.14 3.40
C ALA A 22 4.12 -8.10 4.37
N ALA A 23 3.81 -7.99 5.67
CA ALA A 23 4.34 -8.89 6.68
C ALA A 23 3.86 -10.33 6.50
N VAL A 24 2.59 -10.56 6.11
CA VAL A 24 2.08 -11.91 5.77
C VAL A 24 2.78 -12.44 4.52
N SER A 25 2.98 -11.61 3.50
CA SER A 25 3.72 -11.97 2.29
C SER A 25 5.14 -12.46 2.63
N ALA A 26 5.86 -11.69 3.43
CA ALA A 26 7.22 -12.01 3.88
C ALA A 26 7.28 -13.27 4.78
N ASP A 27 6.30 -13.44 5.67
CA ASP A 27 6.15 -14.65 6.51
C ASP A 27 5.91 -15.93 5.68
N LYS A 28 5.31 -15.80 4.50
CA LYS A 28 5.17 -16.89 3.51
C LYS A 28 6.45 -17.11 2.67
N GLY A 29 7.54 -16.40 2.94
CA GLY A 29 8.84 -16.56 2.29
C GLY A 29 9.01 -15.75 0.99
N LEU A 30 8.08 -14.85 0.66
CA LEU A 30 8.18 -13.97 -0.52
C LEU A 30 9.06 -12.76 -0.19
N ARG A 31 10.02 -12.43 -1.07
CA ARG A 31 10.79 -11.18 -0.96
C ARG A 31 9.85 -10.00 -1.15
N THR A 32 9.65 -9.24 -0.10
CA THR A 32 8.59 -8.23 -0.03
C THR A 32 9.16 -6.85 0.27
N LEU A 33 8.74 -5.85 -0.49
CA LEU A 33 9.08 -4.45 -0.28
C LEU A 33 7.83 -3.65 0.10
N VAL A 34 7.94 -2.80 1.11
CA VAL A 34 6.98 -1.72 1.36
C VAL A 34 7.55 -0.41 0.87
N VAL A 35 6.75 0.36 0.13
CA VAL A 35 7.06 1.72 -0.33
C VAL A 35 6.11 2.68 0.37
N ASP A 36 6.63 3.59 1.18
CA ASP A 36 5.84 4.55 1.94
C ASP A 36 5.90 5.93 1.25
N LEU A 37 4.77 6.36 0.67
CA LEU A 37 4.62 7.64 -0.02
C LEU A 37 3.90 8.70 0.82
N ASP A 38 3.53 8.38 2.05
CA ASP A 38 2.92 9.35 2.97
C ASP A 38 4.01 10.09 3.74
N VAL A 39 4.01 11.41 3.66
CA VAL A 39 4.92 12.29 4.42
C VAL A 39 4.86 12.04 5.93
N GLN A 40 3.72 11.53 6.43
CA GLN A 40 3.56 11.16 7.84
C GLN A 40 4.40 9.95 8.24
N GLY A 41 4.85 9.12 7.30
CA GLY A 41 5.73 7.98 7.55
C GLY A 41 5.13 6.89 8.43
N ASN A 42 3.81 6.70 8.38
CA ASN A 42 3.13 5.73 9.24
C ASN A 42 3.57 4.30 8.97
N SER A 43 3.71 3.91 7.70
CA SER A 43 4.22 2.58 7.33
C SER A 43 5.71 2.44 7.69
N SER A 44 6.49 3.50 7.51
CA SER A 44 7.89 3.53 7.92
C SER A 44 8.05 3.31 9.41
N TYR A 45 7.29 4.06 10.23
CA TYR A 45 7.30 3.90 11.68
C TYR A 45 6.86 2.49 12.11
N TYR A 46 5.82 1.96 11.49
CA TYR A 46 5.29 0.64 11.81
C TYR A 46 6.28 -0.50 11.50
N LEU A 47 7.19 -0.27 10.55
CA LEU A 47 8.29 -1.19 10.21
C LEU A 47 9.63 -0.84 10.89
N GLY A 48 9.60 0.01 11.91
CA GLY A 48 10.74 0.30 12.78
C GLY A 48 11.62 1.49 12.35
N VAL A 49 11.16 2.32 11.41
CA VAL A 49 11.90 3.51 10.95
C VAL A 49 11.14 4.79 11.29
N ASP A 50 11.60 5.53 12.30
CA ASP A 50 11.08 6.86 12.62
C ASP A 50 11.72 7.92 11.72
N VAL A 51 10.97 8.32 10.68
CA VAL A 51 11.41 9.29 9.67
C VAL A 51 11.48 10.74 10.20
N HIS A 52 10.92 10.99 11.37
CA HIS A 52 10.96 12.30 12.05
C HIS A 52 12.07 12.38 13.11
N SER A 53 12.74 11.26 13.40
CA SER A 53 13.85 11.21 14.35
C SER A 53 15.09 11.88 13.78
N LYS A 54 15.78 12.69 14.62
CA LYS A 54 17.09 13.26 14.28
C LYS A 54 18.20 12.20 14.21
N GLU A 55 17.96 11.03 14.79
CA GLU A 55 18.90 9.90 14.85
C GLU A 55 18.63 8.85 13.77
N MET A 56 17.81 9.21 12.76
CA MET A 56 17.48 8.29 11.66
C MET A 56 18.75 7.81 10.94
N PRO A 57 19.06 6.51 10.95
CA PRO A 57 20.20 5.99 10.20
C PRO A 57 20.05 6.26 8.70
N SER A 58 21.13 6.71 8.04
CA SER A 58 21.12 7.00 6.59
C SER A 58 19.92 7.86 6.13
N PRO A 59 19.79 9.12 6.58
CA PRO A 59 18.63 9.94 6.29
C PRO A 59 18.40 10.20 4.78
N SER A 60 19.41 9.97 3.94
CA SER A 60 19.32 10.04 2.49
C SER A 60 18.78 8.78 1.80
N ALA A 61 18.62 7.64 2.50
CA ALA A 61 18.04 6.43 1.95
C ALA A 61 16.51 6.44 2.14
N THR A 62 15.81 7.22 1.32
CA THR A 62 14.35 7.38 1.36
C THR A 62 13.77 7.54 -0.04
N VAL A 63 12.46 7.32 -0.16
CA VAL A 63 11.75 7.48 -1.44
C VAL A 63 11.88 8.90 -2.02
N ALA A 64 11.92 9.94 -1.18
CA ALA A 64 12.10 11.31 -1.64
C ALA A 64 13.45 11.53 -2.33
N HIS A 65 14.54 11.02 -1.75
CA HIS A 65 15.88 11.11 -2.34
C HIS A 65 15.96 10.32 -3.65
N LEU A 66 15.34 9.13 -3.69
CA LEU A 66 15.27 8.32 -4.90
C LEU A 66 14.52 9.05 -6.03
N LEU A 67 13.37 9.66 -5.76
CA LEU A 67 12.58 10.38 -6.74
C LEU A 67 13.27 11.66 -7.26
N LYS A 68 14.16 12.27 -6.46
CA LYS A 68 14.98 13.42 -6.87
C LYS A 68 16.12 13.07 -7.81
N GLN A 69 16.54 11.81 -7.87
CA GLN A 69 17.66 11.42 -8.74
C GLN A 69 17.38 11.74 -10.20
N SER A 70 18.41 12.29 -10.86
CA SER A 70 18.37 12.51 -12.31
C SER A 70 18.64 11.21 -13.06
N SER A 71 18.04 11.07 -14.25
CA SER A 71 18.22 9.90 -15.12
C SER A 71 19.69 9.67 -15.54
N ALA A 72 20.58 10.62 -15.32
CA ALA A 72 22.00 10.51 -15.66
C ALA A 72 22.78 9.49 -14.81
N THR A 73 22.30 9.17 -13.61
CA THR A 73 22.92 8.17 -12.71
C THR A 73 22.59 6.72 -13.07
N TRP A 74 21.66 6.48 -14.00
CA TRP A 74 21.17 5.15 -14.41
C TRP A 74 22.12 4.38 -15.33
N PHE A 75 23.25 4.98 -15.75
CA PHE A 75 24.24 4.31 -16.60
C PHE A 75 25.31 3.53 -15.82
N SER A 76 25.21 3.44 -14.49
CA SER A 76 26.11 2.64 -13.68
C SER A 76 25.55 1.19 -13.56
N ASN A 77 26.43 0.19 -13.61
CA ASN A 77 26.09 -1.24 -13.44
C ASN A 77 25.65 -1.61 -12.01
N VAL A 78 25.35 -0.64 -11.15
CA VAL A 78 24.85 -0.83 -9.79
C VAL A 78 23.39 -0.39 -9.80
N ASN A 79 22.49 -1.24 -9.30
CA ASN A 79 21.08 -0.88 -9.15
C ASN A 79 20.94 0.31 -8.17
N PRO A 80 20.76 1.56 -8.66
CA PRO A 80 20.74 2.72 -7.79
C PRO A 80 19.47 2.77 -6.93
N ALA A 81 18.37 2.16 -7.36
CA ALA A 81 17.13 2.12 -6.61
C ALA A 81 17.27 1.26 -5.34
N LEU A 82 17.96 0.13 -5.44
CA LEU A 82 18.19 -0.75 -4.31
C LEU A 82 19.00 -0.08 -3.19
N SER A 83 19.88 0.86 -3.49
CA SER A 83 20.67 1.58 -2.50
C SER A 83 19.84 2.48 -1.56
N PHE A 84 18.59 2.76 -1.88
CA PHE A 84 17.65 3.51 -1.05
C PHE A 84 16.73 2.62 -0.21
N VAL A 85 16.73 1.32 -0.49
CA VAL A 85 15.95 0.34 0.28
C VAL A 85 16.66 0.01 1.58
N ARG A 86 15.90 -0.20 2.63
CA ARG A 86 16.36 -0.57 3.97
C ARG A 86 15.86 -1.96 4.31
N GLU A 87 16.75 -2.77 4.83
CA GLU A 87 16.37 -3.97 5.55
C GLU A 87 15.58 -3.60 6.82
N THR A 88 14.54 -4.36 7.13
CA THR A 88 13.84 -4.26 8.39
C THR A 88 14.28 -5.38 9.35
N SER A 89 13.79 -5.35 10.59
CA SER A 89 14.00 -6.46 11.54
C SER A 89 13.20 -7.73 11.22
N PHE A 90 12.35 -7.70 10.19
CA PHE A 90 11.48 -8.80 9.80
C PHE A 90 12.06 -9.50 8.56
N PRO A 91 12.31 -10.84 8.62
CA PRO A 91 12.85 -11.57 7.47
C PRO A 91 12.03 -11.39 6.20
N ASN A 92 12.69 -11.23 5.05
CA ASN A 92 12.10 -11.05 3.72
C ASN A 92 11.22 -9.80 3.57
N LEU A 93 11.30 -8.83 4.48
CA LEU A 93 10.51 -7.62 4.45
C LEU A 93 11.42 -6.38 4.50
N ASP A 94 11.49 -5.67 3.40
CA ASP A 94 12.28 -4.45 3.26
C ASP A 94 11.40 -3.22 3.10
N LEU A 95 12.00 -2.05 3.27
CA LEU A 95 11.30 -0.77 3.30
C LEU A 95 12.00 0.29 2.45
N LEU A 96 11.28 0.90 1.53
CA LEU A 96 11.62 2.18 0.94
C LEU A 96 10.88 3.27 1.76
N ALA A 97 11.60 3.83 2.73
CA ALA A 97 11.02 4.69 3.75
C ALA A 97 10.53 6.03 3.21
N ALA A 98 9.48 6.56 3.80
CA ALA A 98 9.02 7.92 3.59
C ALA A 98 10.06 8.97 4.01
N SER A 99 9.78 10.23 3.70
CA SER A 99 10.57 11.36 4.17
C SER A 99 9.72 12.63 4.23
N PRO A 100 9.92 13.51 5.23
CA PRO A 100 9.35 14.85 5.22
C PRO A 100 9.66 15.66 3.96
N LEU A 101 10.79 15.37 3.29
CA LEU A 101 11.17 16.00 2.01
C LEU A 101 10.16 15.76 0.88
N LEU A 102 9.24 14.81 1.00
CA LEU A 102 8.18 14.59 0.00
C LEU A 102 7.34 15.85 -0.22
N ASP A 103 7.03 16.61 0.84
CA ASP A 103 6.29 17.86 0.71
C ASP A 103 7.11 18.93 -0.05
N ASP A 104 8.40 19.04 0.23
CA ASP A 104 9.26 20.04 -0.39
C ASP A 104 9.49 19.80 -1.89
N ILE A 105 9.62 18.51 -2.29
CA ILE A 105 9.94 18.16 -3.69
C ILE A 105 8.71 18.01 -4.58
N LYS A 106 7.51 17.95 -4.03
CA LYS A 106 6.26 17.73 -4.77
C LYS A 106 6.10 18.69 -5.93
N GLY A 107 6.23 19.99 -5.68
CA GLY A 107 6.11 21.03 -6.72
C GLY A 107 7.16 20.92 -7.82
N GLU A 108 8.38 20.52 -7.49
CA GLU A 108 9.44 20.26 -8.48
C GLU A 108 9.09 19.04 -9.35
N LEU A 109 8.64 17.95 -8.76
CA LEU A 109 8.26 16.73 -9.49
C LEU A 109 7.06 16.97 -10.41
N GLU A 110 6.07 17.72 -9.95
CA GLU A 110 4.89 18.10 -10.75
C GLU A 110 5.30 18.98 -11.94
N SER A 111 6.09 20.03 -11.72
CA SER A 111 6.52 20.95 -12.77
C SER A 111 7.40 20.30 -13.84
N ARG A 112 8.10 19.22 -13.49
CA ARG A 112 8.95 18.44 -14.40
C ARG A 112 8.22 17.23 -15.00
N TYR A 113 6.92 17.12 -14.82
CA TYR A 113 6.11 16.00 -15.33
C TYR A 113 6.63 14.61 -14.91
N LYS A 114 7.18 14.49 -13.68
CA LYS A 114 7.79 13.26 -13.17
C LYS A 114 6.76 12.23 -12.64
N ILE A 115 5.55 12.26 -13.17
CA ILE A 115 4.45 11.38 -12.71
C ILE A 115 4.71 9.88 -12.94
N TYR A 116 5.58 9.53 -13.90
CA TYR A 116 5.98 8.16 -14.20
C TYR A 116 7.26 7.69 -13.48
N LYS A 117 7.93 8.60 -12.75
CA LYS A 117 9.23 8.29 -12.13
C LYS A 117 9.17 7.11 -11.16
N LEU A 118 8.10 7.02 -10.38
CA LEU A 118 7.92 5.88 -9.46
C LEU A 118 7.78 4.55 -10.22
N ARG A 119 7.09 4.53 -11.36
CA ARG A 119 6.98 3.32 -12.20
C ARG A 119 8.36 2.84 -12.65
N GLU A 120 9.19 3.75 -13.20
CA GLU A 120 10.55 3.43 -13.64
C GLU A 120 11.37 2.80 -12.51
N VAL A 121 11.31 3.39 -11.31
CA VAL A 121 11.98 2.88 -10.11
C VAL A 121 11.47 1.50 -9.71
N LEU A 122 10.15 1.30 -9.72
CA LEU A 122 9.56 0.02 -9.31
C LEU A 122 9.74 -1.07 -10.38
N ASP A 123 9.90 -0.72 -11.65
CA ASP A 123 10.29 -1.67 -12.69
C ASP A 123 11.67 -2.28 -12.38
N GLU A 124 12.64 -1.45 -11.99
CA GLU A 124 13.97 -1.89 -11.55
C GLU A 124 13.90 -2.77 -10.28
N LEU A 125 13.19 -2.33 -9.25
CA LEU A 125 13.06 -3.06 -7.98
C LEU A 125 12.27 -4.37 -8.13
N SER A 126 11.42 -4.49 -9.14
CA SER A 126 10.64 -5.73 -9.39
C SER A 126 11.50 -6.93 -9.80
N GLU A 127 12.77 -6.74 -10.15
CA GLU A 127 13.73 -7.82 -10.38
C GLU A 127 14.18 -8.48 -9.07
N GLU A 128 14.14 -7.73 -7.96
CA GLU A 128 14.60 -8.17 -6.64
C GLU A 128 13.46 -8.63 -5.73
N TYR A 129 12.23 -8.14 -5.93
CA TYR A 129 11.10 -8.38 -5.03
C TYR A 129 9.94 -9.11 -5.70
N ASP A 130 9.44 -10.15 -5.05
CA ASP A 130 8.27 -10.91 -5.50
C ASP A 130 6.98 -10.10 -5.34
N ARG A 131 6.91 -9.29 -4.26
CA ARG A 131 5.76 -8.44 -3.93
C ARG A 131 6.22 -7.04 -3.50
N ILE A 132 5.58 -6.02 -4.04
CA ILE A 132 5.78 -4.63 -3.64
C ILE A 132 4.42 -4.07 -3.20
N PHE A 133 4.34 -3.60 -1.95
CA PHE A 133 3.16 -2.94 -1.40
C PHE A 133 3.43 -1.45 -1.28
N ILE A 134 2.50 -0.63 -1.79
CA ILE A 134 2.65 0.82 -1.83
C ILE A 134 1.62 1.45 -0.91
N ASP A 135 2.08 2.11 0.15
CA ASP A 135 1.24 2.95 1.02
C ASP A 135 1.11 4.36 0.46
N THR A 136 -0.09 4.92 0.54
CA THR A 136 -0.41 6.22 -0.05
C THR A 136 -0.94 7.21 0.98
N PRO A 137 -0.62 8.52 0.80
CA PRO A 137 -1.25 9.57 1.58
C PRO A 137 -2.77 9.62 1.32
N PRO A 138 -3.55 10.29 2.19
CA PRO A 138 -4.94 10.61 1.91
C PRO A 138 -5.05 11.56 0.72
N HIS A 139 -6.25 11.61 0.12
CA HIS A 139 -6.57 12.42 -1.07
C HIS A 139 -5.90 11.93 -2.38
N LEU A 140 -6.46 12.35 -3.50
CA LEU A 140 -5.89 12.10 -4.83
C LEU A 140 -4.88 13.19 -5.18
N ASN A 141 -3.70 13.11 -4.59
CA ASN A 141 -2.59 14.04 -4.81
C ASN A 141 -1.53 13.45 -5.78
N PHE A 142 -0.43 14.17 -5.99
CA PHE A 142 0.66 13.73 -6.85
C PHE A 142 1.16 12.32 -6.48
N TYR A 143 1.42 12.04 -5.20
CA TYR A 143 1.99 10.76 -4.75
C TYR A 143 1.01 9.60 -4.89
N SER A 144 -0.27 9.80 -4.56
CA SER A 144 -1.28 8.76 -4.78
C SER A 144 -1.51 8.49 -6.27
N LYS A 145 -1.47 9.52 -7.14
CA LYS A 145 -1.51 9.34 -8.60
C LYS A 145 -0.31 8.55 -9.11
N THR A 146 0.92 8.92 -8.71
CA THR A 146 2.13 8.17 -9.13
C THR A 146 2.11 6.73 -8.64
N ALA A 147 1.56 6.44 -7.46
CA ALA A 147 1.38 5.10 -6.93
C ALA A 147 0.43 4.25 -7.80
N LEU A 148 -0.76 4.77 -8.14
CA LEU A 148 -1.72 4.12 -9.02
C LEU A 148 -1.15 3.90 -10.43
N ILE A 149 -0.36 4.85 -10.95
CA ILE A 149 0.33 4.74 -12.23
C ILE A 149 1.38 3.62 -12.22
N ALA A 150 2.07 3.43 -11.10
CA ALA A 150 3.16 2.46 -10.97
C ALA A 150 2.70 1.05 -10.57
N ALA A 151 1.46 0.90 -10.11
CA ALA A 151 0.93 -0.36 -9.59
C ALA A 151 0.35 -1.27 -10.67
N ASP A 152 0.34 -2.58 -10.39
CA ASP A 152 -0.39 -3.59 -11.16
C ASP A 152 -1.83 -3.70 -10.68
N SER A 153 -2.07 -3.52 -9.36
CA SER A 153 -3.41 -3.58 -8.76
C SER A 153 -3.61 -2.57 -7.64
N VAL A 154 -4.87 -2.18 -7.44
CA VAL A 154 -5.30 -1.33 -6.32
C VAL A 154 -6.24 -2.11 -5.38
N LEU A 155 -5.89 -2.12 -4.10
CA LEU A 155 -6.73 -2.60 -3.00
C LEU A 155 -7.32 -1.38 -2.28
N ILE A 156 -8.64 -1.38 -2.11
CA ILE A 156 -9.39 -0.24 -1.56
C ILE A 156 -9.88 -0.57 -0.16
N PRO A 157 -9.26 -0.07 0.90
CA PRO A 157 -9.81 -0.15 2.27
C PRO A 157 -11.09 0.65 2.39
N PHE A 158 -12.10 0.07 3.00
CA PHE A 158 -13.39 0.71 3.20
C PHE A 158 -13.87 0.50 4.64
N ASP A 159 -14.27 1.59 5.30
CA ASP A 159 -14.96 1.58 6.57
C ASP A 159 -16.46 1.85 6.35
N CYS A 160 -17.32 1.04 6.94
CA CYS A 160 -18.77 1.13 6.75
C CYS A 160 -19.37 2.25 7.61
N ASP A 161 -19.03 3.51 7.33
CA ASP A 161 -19.75 4.66 7.89
C ASP A 161 -20.77 5.24 6.88
N CYS A 162 -21.70 6.05 7.37
CA CYS A 162 -22.83 6.56 6.58
C CYS A 162 -22.43 7.50 5.42
N PHE A 163 -21.22 8.03 5.40
CA PHE A 163 -20.70 8.91 4.35
C PHE A 163 -19.81 8.19 3.33
N SER A 164 -19.56 6.90 3.55
CA SER A 164 -18.54 6.18 2.80
C SER A 164 -18.97 5.84 1.37
N ARG A 165 -20.28 5.62 1.09
CA ARG A 165 -20.78 5.20 -0.25
C ARG A 165 -20.48 6.22 -1.33
N GLN A 166 -20.87 7.50 -1.15
CA GLN A 166 -20.59 8.53 -2.15
C GLN A 166 -19.09 8.73 -2.38
N ALA A 167 -18.31 8.69 -1.28
CA ALA A 167 -16.86 8.80 -1.37
C ALA A 167 -16.24 7.59 -2.09
N LEU A 168 -16.80 6.39 -1.94
CA LEU A 168 -16.35 5.18 -2.65
C LEU A 168 -16.61 5.29 -4.15
N ASN A 169 -17.81 5.72 -4.56
CA ASN A 169 -18.14 5.90 -5.98
C ASN A 169 -17.21 6.92 -6.64
N GLN A 170 -16.99 8.07 -6.00
CA GLN A 170 -16.04 9.07 -6.50
C GLN A 170 -14.60 8.55 -6.58
N LEU A 171 -14.18 7.73 -5.61
CA LEU A 171 -12.86 7.09 -5.63
C LEU A 171 -12.73 6.11 -6.80
N LEU A 172 -13.76 5.30 -7.05
CA LEU A 172 -13.78 4.35 -8.17
C LEU A 172 -13.75 5.08 -9.51
N GLU A 173 -14.56 6.13 -9.69
CA GLU A 173 -14.54 6.98 -10.89
C GLU A 173 -13.13 7.55 -11.13
N ASN A 174 -12.55 8.22 -10.14
CA ASN A 174 -11.19 8.78 -10.24
C ASN A 174 -10.13 7.71 -10.55
N THR A 175 -10.29 6.49 -10.03
CA THR A 175 -9.36 5.37 -10.29
C THR A 175 -9.51 4.87 -11.72
N VAL A 176 -10.74 4.78 -12.23
CA VAL A 176 -11.03 4.39 -13.63
C VAL A 176 -10.49 5.42 -14.60
N ASP A 177 -10.71 6.72 -14.36
CA ASP A 177 -10.17 7.79 -15.19
C ASP A 177 -8.63 7.71 -15.27
N LEU A 178 -7.97 7.59 -14.11
CA LEU A 178 -6.51 7.46 -14.07
C LEU A 178 -6.03 6.18 -14.78
N LYS A 179 -6.75 5.07 -14.64
CA LYS A 179 -6.47 3.82 -15.34
C LYS A 179 -6.51 4.04 -16.86
N GLN A 180 -7.55 4.68 -17.38
CA GLN A 180 -7.71 4.95 -18.81
C GLN A 180 -6.60 5.86 -19.35
N ASP A 181 -6.27 6.92 -18.62
CA ASP A 181 -5.34 7.94 -19.09
C ASP A 181 -3.87 7.54 -18.95
N HIS A 182 -3.50 6.79 -17.90
CA HIS A 182 -2.09 6.61 -17.50
C HIS A 182 -1.65 5.18 -17.27
N ASN A 183 -2.56 4.26 -16.88
CA ASN A 183 -2.22 2.87 -16.57
C ASN A 183 -3.33 1.89 -16.96
N PRO A 184 -3.55 1.61 -18.25
CA PRO A 184 -4.63 0.72 -18.69
C PRO A 184 -4.58 -0.69 -18.11
N LYS A 185 -3.43 -1.11 -17.60
CA LYS A 185 -3.22 -2.43 -16.97
C LYS A 185 -3.57 -2.47 -15.49
N LEU A 186 -3.86 -1.32 -14.85
CA LEU A 186 -4.23 -1.28 -13.43
C LEU A 186 -5.51 -2.07 -13.21
N GLU A 187 -5.50 -3.01 -12.28
CA GLU A 187 -6.66 -3.78 -11.88
C GLU A 187 -7.22 -3.30 -10.54
N ILE A 188 -8.56 -3.17 -10.44
CA ILE A 188 -9.22 -2.99 -9.15
C ILE A 188 -9.34 -4.38 -8.52
N GLU A 189 -8.42 -4.72 -7.63
CA GLU A 189 -8.31 -6.04 -7.02
C GLU A 189 -9.48 -6.35 -6.11
N GLY A 190 -9.95 -5.34 -5.39
CA GLY A 190 -11.15 -5.44 -4.56
C GLY A 190 -11.24 -4.36 -3.49
N ILE A 191 -12.38 -4.36 -2.82
CA ILE A 191 -12.71 -3.48 -1.70
C ILE A 191 -12.66 -4.33 -0.43
N VAL A 192 -11.74 -3.99 0.49
CA VAL A 192 -11.62 -4.69 1.78
C VAL A 192 -12.37 -3.93 2.87
N ILE A 193 -13.33 -4.59 3.47
CA ILE A 193 -14.06 -4.04 4.61
C ILE A 193 -13.16 -4.06 5.84
N ASN A 194 -12.83 -2.87 6.33
CA ASN A 194 -11.98 -2.68 7.50
C ASN A 194 -12.79 -2.16 8.69
N GLN A 195 -12.27 -2.36 9.90
CA GLN A 195 -12.92 -1.98 11.16
C GLN A 195 -14.33 -2.56 11.34
N PHE A 196 -14.58 -3.71 10.70
CA PHE A 196 -15.89 -4.35 10.68
C PHE A 196 -16.36 -4.77 12.08
N ASN A 197 -17.56 -4.35 12.44
CA ASN A 197 -18.26 -4.78 13.65
C ASN A 197 -19.47 -5.65 13.28
N ALA A 198 -19.33 -6.95 13.45
CA ALA A 198 -20.38 -7.92 13.13
C ALA A 198 -21.67 -7.79 13.98
N GLN A 199 -21.61 -7.07 15.10
CA GLN A 199 -22.77 -6.83 15.98
C GLN A 199 -23.62 -5.63 15.53
N ALA A 200 -23.08 -4.75 14.71
CA ALA A 200 -23.77 -3.58 14.19
C ALA A 200 -24.56 -3.94 12.91
N LYS A 201 -25.83 -3.55 12.83
CA LYS A 201 -26.69 -3.83 11.65
C LYS A 201 -26.30 -3.03 10.43
N LEU A 202 -26.03 -1.72 10.62
CA LEU A 202 -25.76 -0.80 9.51
C LEU A 202 -24.62 -1.23 8.58
N PRO A 203 -23.45 -1.71 9.06
CA PRO A 203 -22.40 -2.19 8.17
C PRO A 203 -22.84 -3.37 7.30
N GLY A 204 -23.64 -4.30 7.83
CA GLY A 204 -24.15 -5.45 7.07
C GLY A 204 -25.10 -5.04 5.95
N GLU A 205 -26.02 -4.11 6.21
CA GLU A 205 -26.96 -3.58 5.22
C GLU A 205 -26.21 -2.85 4.11
N LEU A 206 -25.24 -1.99 4.46
CA LEU A 206 -24.44 -1.26 3.47
C LEU A 206 -23.61 -2.20 2.59
N ILE A 207 -22.99 -3.23 3.16
CA ILE A 207 -22.22 -4.22 2.38
C ILE A 207 -23.14 -4.95 1.40
N GLN A 208 -24.34 -5.33 1.82
CA GLN A 208 -25.30 -5.99 0.96
C GLN A 208 -25.73 -5.10 -0.23
N GLU A 209 -25.99 -3.81 0.01
CA GLU A 209 -26.26 -2.84 -1.04
C GLU A 209 -25.11 -2.72 -2.04
N LEU A 210 -23.86 -2.63 -1.55
CA LEU A 210 -22.68 -2.53 -2.43
C LEU A 210 -22.47 -3.80 -3.27
N LEU A 211 -22.76 -4.98 -2.72
CA LEU A 211 -22.73 -6.25 -3.45
C LEU A 211 -23.81 -6.31 -4.53
N GLU A 212 -25.02 -5.83 -4.23
CA GLU A 212 -26.13 -5.74 -5.22
C GLU A 212 -25.83 -4.77 -6.35
N GLU A 213 -25.01 -3.73 -6.11
CA GLU A 213 -24.46 -2.84 -7.13
C GLU A 213 -23.34 -3.48 -7.97
N GLY A 214 -22.92 -4.71 -7.64
CA GLY A 214 -21.87 -5.44 -8.36
C GLY A 214 -20.45 -4.98 -8.05
N LEU A 215 -20.25 -4.28 -6.92
CA LEU A 215 -18.91 -3.84 -6.53
C LEU A 215 -18.05 -5.02 -6.06
N PRO A 216 -16.73 -5.00 -6.32
CA PRO A 216 -15.82 -6.11 -6.04
C PRO A 216 -15.44 -6.16 -4.54
N ILE A 217 -16.43 -6.40 -3.67
CA ILE A 217 -16.18 -6.57 -2.23
C ILE A 217 -15.47 -7.90 -2.00
N LEU A 218 -14.38 -7.86 -1.23
CA LEU A 218 -13.66 -9.06 -0.81
C LEU A 218 -14.40 -9.79 0.31
N ASN A 219 -14.26 -11.12 0.37
CA ASN A 219 -14.90 -11.94 1.40
C ASN A 219 -14.23 -11.84 2.77
N SER A 220 -12.94 -11.48 2.77
CA SER A 220 -12.12 -11.35 3.97
C SER A 220 -12.29 -9.96 4.60
N TYR A 221 -13.07 -9.89 5.70
CA TYR A 221 -13.27 -8.65 6.45
C TYR A 221 -12.29 -8.54 7.61
N LEU A 222 -11.81 -7.31 7.87
CA LEU A 222 -10.89 -7.01 8.97
C LEU A 222 -11.68 -6.41 10.16
N SER A 223 -11.72 -7.15 11.26
CA SER A 223 -12.44 -6.73 12.47
C SER A 223 -11.76 -5.58 13.18
N SER A 224 -12.53 -4.69 13.78
CA SER A 224 -11.99 -3.71 14.74
C SER A 224 -11.35 -4.45 15.93
N SER A 225 -10.13 -4.04 16.29
CA SER A 225 -9.40 -4.64 17.42
C SER A 225 -8.40 -3.67 18.03
N ILE A 226 -8.27 -3.71 19.36
CA ILE A 226 -7.24 -2.95 20.07
C ILE A 226 -5.82 -3.47 19.74
N LYS A 227 -5.71 -4.72 19.31
CA LYS A 227 -4.42 -5.34 18.94
C LYS A 227 -3.70 -4.60 17.81
N ILE A 228 -4.44 -3.97 16.89
CA ILE A 228 -3.82 -3.17 15.84
C ILE A 228 -3.13 -1.92 16.41
N LYS A 229 -3.72 -1.28 17.43
CA LYS A 229 -3.11 -0.13 18.10
C LYS A 229 -1.88 -0.53 18.92
N GLU A 230 -1.94 -1.67 19.62
CA GLU A 230 -0.79 -2.23 20.34
C GLU A 230 0.36 -2.58 19.38
N SER A 231 0.04 -3.10 18.19
CA SER A 231 1.06 -3.46 17.20
C SER A 231 1.72 -2.21 16.58
N HIS A 232 0.95 -1.14 16.35
CA HIS A 232 1.53 0.15 15.93
C HIS A 232 2.46 0.71 17.02
N GLN A 233 2.05 0.70 18.28
CA GLN A 233 2.86 1.20 19.39
C GLN A 233 4.17 0.43 19.55
N ARG A 234 4.19 -0.88 19.20
CA ARG A 234 5.36 -1.74 19.25
C ARG A 234 6.16 -1.76 17.95
N ALA A 235 5.75 -1.01 16.94
CA ALA A 235 6.33 -1.06 15.59
C ALA A 235 6.51 -2.52 15.11
N THR A 236 5.48 -3.37 15.29
CA THR A 236 5.56 -4.81 15.00
C THR A 236 4.28 -5.28 14.36
N PRO A 237 4.28 -5.73 13.08
CA PRO A 237 3.12 -6.27 12.41
C PRO A 237 2.48 -7.44 13.16
N LEU A 238 1.15 -7.58 13.05
CA LEU A 238 0.35 -8.52 13.85
C LEU A 238 0.79 -9.98 13.69
N ILE A 239 1.23 -10.38 12.51
CA ILE A 239 1.66 -11.77 12.25
C ILE A 239 2.88 -12.16 13.10
N TYR A 240 3.77 -11.20 13.38
CA TYR A 240 4.93 -11.40 14.23
C TYR A 240 4.62 -11.19 15.72
N MET A 241 3.70 -10.27 16.05
CA MET A 241 3.36 -9.95 17.44
C MET A 241 2.35 -10.93 18.07
N ALA A 242 1.33 -11.34 17.28
CA ALA A 242 0.18 -12.11 17.78
C ALA A 242 -0.41 -13.02 16.68
N ARG A 243 0.38 -13.98 16.19
CA ARG A 243 0.04 -14.85 15.05
C ARG A 243 -1.35 -15.48 15.16
N ASN A 244 -1.71 -16.00 16.32
CA ASN A 244 -2.97 -16.73 16.53
C ASN A 244 -4.16 -15.80 16.86
N HIS A 245 -3.96 -14.48 16.88
CA HIS A 245 -5.06 -13.54 17.10
C HIS A 245 -5.98 -13.50 15.88
N LYS A 246 -7.30 -13.37 16.11
CA LYS A 246 -8.33 -13.32 15.05
C LYS A 246 -7.99 -12.37 13.93
N LEU A 247 -7.58 -11.13 14.25
CA LEU A 247 -7.24 -10.12 13.22
C LEU A 247 -6.00 -10.52 12.42
N SER A 248 -4.99 -11.16 13.03
CA SER A 248 -3.82 -11.69 12.31
C SER A 248 -4.23 -12.74 11.29
N GLN A 249 -5.12 -13.66 11.68
CA GLN A 249 -5.64 -14.69 10.78
C GLN A 249 -6.52 -14.11 9.67
N GLN A 250 -7.25 -13.02 9.95
CA GLN A 250 -8.00 -12.30 8.91
C GLN A 250 -7.07 -11.66 7.88
N PHE A 251 -5.90 -11.12 8.27
CA PHE A 251 -4.90 -10.65 7.32
C PHE A 251 -4.29 -11.78 6.50
N VAL A 252 -4.10 -12.97 7.08
CA VAL A 252 -3.66 -14.15 6.32
C VAL A 252 -4.71 -14.55 5.30
N SER A 253 -5.99 -14.66 5.69
CA SER A 253 -7.09 -14.99 4.78
C SER A 253 -7.24 -13.94 3.67
N LEU A 254 -7.13 -12.65 3.99
CA LEU A 254 -7.15 -11.57 3.01
C LEU A 254 -6.01 -11.69 2.00
N PHE A 255 -4.79 -11.95 2.48
CA PHE A 255 -3.64 -12.15 1.59
C PHE A 255 -3.87 -13.36 0.66
N GLU A 256 -4.36 -14.47 1.17
CA GLU A 256 -4.66 -15.67 0.39
C GLU A 256 -5.76 -15.42 -0.65
N GLU A 257 -6.80 -14.69 -0.29
CA GLU A 257 -7.89 -14.34 -1.21
C GLU A 257 -7.39 -13.49 -2.39
N ILE A 258 -6.58 -12.45 -2.13
CA ILE A 258 -6.08 -11.57 -3.18
C ILE A 258 -4.93 -12.18 -3.98
N ASP A 259 -4.18 -13.10 -3.42
CA ASP A 259 -3.09 -13.79 -4.13
C ASP A 259 -3.60 -14.94 -5.00
N SER A 260 -4.68 -15.64 -4.59
CA SER A 260 -5.29 -16.75 -5.33
C SER A 260 -6.04 -16.31 -6.58
N LYS A 261 -6.64 -15.11 -6.60
CA LYS A 261 -7.38 -14.57 -7.77
C LYS A 261 -6.52 -14.48 -9.04
N ARG A 262 -5.20 -14.45 -8.91
CA ARG A 262 -4.26 -14.32 -10.05
C ARG A 262 -3.95 -15.61 -10.80
N PHE A 263 -4.27 -16.76 -10.24
CA PHE A 263 -4.03 -18.05 -10.91
C PHE A 263 -5.19 -18.47 -11.83
N VAL A 264 -6.31 -17.75 -11.81
CA VAL A 264 -7.51 -18.09 -12.57
C VAL A 264 -7.54 -17.44 -13.97
N ASP A 265 -6.78 -16.36 -14.18
CA ASP A 265 -6.81 -15.57 -15.44
C ASP A 265 -5.60 -15.80 -16.37
N LEU A 266 -4.80 -16.83 -16.14
CA LEU A 266 -3.82 -17.25 -17.15
C LEU A 266 -4.53 -18.23 -18.10
N PRO A 267 -4.76 -17.86 -19.39
CA PRO A 267 -5.19 -18.83 -20.38
C PRO A 267 -4.10 -19.90 -20.46
N VAL A 268 -4.50 -21.13 -20.21
CA VAL A 268 -3.66 -22.30 -20.53
C VAL A 268 -3.80 -22.47 -22.04
N ASP A 269 -2.82 -21.97 -22.80
CA ASP A 269 -2.61 -22.34 -24.21
C ASP A 269 -1.90 -23.68 -24.29
#